data_cfcc44eb67f414424b39e3dfe4402e74
#
_entry.id   cfcc44eb67f414424b39e3dfe4402e74
#
_cell.length_a   1.000
_cell.length_b   1.000
_cell.length_c   1.000
_cell.angle_alpha   90.00
_cell.angle_beta   90.00
_cell.angle_gamma   90.00
#
_symmetry.space_group_name_H-M   'P 1'
#
loop_
_entity.id
_entity.type
_entity.pdbx_description
1 polymer ?
#
loop_
_entity_poly.entity_id
_entity_poly.type
_entity_poly.pdbx_seq_one_letter_code
_entity_poly.pdbx_strand_id
1 'polypeptide(L)'
;VSSTPAPWRVDDSETVVADRWIRVRADDCRDADDRRIAPYYVLEYGDWISVLALNADGHAIVVEEYRHGAGIVAVGTIGGGMESGEAPIDAAARELREETGYEAGEIVELGSTWANFGNHTNRVHHFLARDCVRVAEQELDDSEAIAVHVVSLDGLGDHLAQSYHQLTWYKAMELLDR
;
A
#
# COMPACT_ATOMS: atom_id res chain seq x y z
N VAL A 1 -20.92 -32.62 3.20
CA VAL A 1 -19.95 -31.51 3.27
C VAL A 1 -20.02 -30.79 1.93
N SER A 2 -20.52 -29.55 1.91
CA SER A 2 -20.51 -28.73 0.68
C SER A 2 -19.06 -28.56 0.25
N SER A 3 -18.73 -28.95 -0.96
CA SER A 3 -17.36 -28.87 -1.50
C SER A 3 -17.01 -27.51 -2.08
N THR A 4 -17.98 -26.59 -2.19
CA THR A 4 -17.81 -25.29 -2.80
C THR A 4 -17.99 -24.19 -1.77
N PRO A 5 -16.95 -23.36 -1.52
CA PRO A 5 -17.08 -22.17 -0.66
C PRO A 5 -18.19 -21.24 -1.17
N ALA A 6 -19.00 -20.74 -0.27
CA ALA A 6 -20.04 -19.75 -0.57
C ALA A 6 -19.88 -18.51 0.30
N PRO A 7 -20.34 -17.33 -0.17
CA PRO A 7 -20.31 -16.12 0.63
C PRO A 7 -21.08 -16.30 1.95
N TRP A 8 -20.55 -15.71 3.01
CA TRP A 8 -21.24 -15.66 4.29
C TRP A 8 -22.34 -14.60 4.25
N ARG A 9 -23.38 -14.81 5.07
CA ARG A 9 -24.41 -13.83 5.33
C ARG A 9 -24.00 -13.02 6.56
N VAL A 10 -24.11 -11.69 6.48
CA VAL A 10 -23.97 -10.78 7.63
C VAL A 10 -25.38 -10.59 8.21
N ASP A 11 -25.59 -11.01 9.46
CA ASP A 11 -26.88 -10.85 10.16
C ASP A 11 -26.93 -9.49 10.88
N ASP A 12 -25.80 -9.01 11.43
CA ASP A 12 -25.67 -7.72 12.09
C ASP A 12 -24.24 -7.18 11.98
N SER A 13 -24.05 -5.87 12.14
CA SER A 13 -22.74 -5.21 12.07
C SER A 13 -22.70 -3.99 12.99
N GLU A 14 -21.73 -3.93 13.89
CA GLU A 14 -21.50 -2.84 14.81
C GLU A 14 -20.14 -2.19 14.60
N THR A 15 -20.06 -0.85 14.56
CA THR A 15 -18.79 -0.14 14.60
C THR A 15 -18.28 -0.09 16.04
N VAL A 16 -17.15 -0.77 16.32
CA VAL A 16 -16.60 -0.89 17.68
C VAL A 16 -15.45 0.10 17.95
N VAL A 17 -14.76 0.57 16.89
CA VAL A 17 -13.79 1.65 16.96
C VAL A 17 -13.99 2.55 15.72
N ALA A 18 -13.98 3.86 15.93
CA ALA A 18 -13.97 4.83 14.84
C ALA A 18 -13.32 6.13 15.28
N ASP A 19 -12.22 6.48 14.64
CA ASP A 19 -11.58 7.79 14.73
C ASP A 19 -11.03 8.20 13.35
N ARG A 20 -10.18 9.23 13.29
CA ARG A 20 -9.60 9.67 12.01
C ARG A 20 -8.61 8.68 11.39
N TRP A 21 -8.09 7.72 12.17
CA TRP A 21 -7.02 6.81 11.76
C TRP A 21 -7.50 5.42 11.42
N ILE A 22 -8.56 4.95 12.10
CA ILE A 22 -9.01 3.58 11.98
C ILE A 22 -10.52 3.49 12.16
N ARG A 23 -11.14 2.63 11.37
CA ARG A 23 -12.51 2.19 11.58
C ARG A 23 -12.55 0.67 11.63
N VAL A 24 -13.09 0.13 12.73
CA VAL A 24 -13.24 -1.31 12.95
C VAL A 24 -14.72 -1.59 13.19
N ARG A 25 -15.28 -2.51 12.40
CA ARG A 25 -16.60 -3.07 12.65
C ARG A 25 -16.49 -4.53 13.11
N ALA A 26 -17.43 -4.95 13.95
CA ALA A 26 -17.64 -6.33 14.38
C ALA A 26 -18.90 -6.86 13.70
N ASP A 27 -18.73 -7.85 12.83
CA ASP A 27 -19.83 -8.46 12.09
C ASP A 27 -20.28 -9.75 12.80
N ASP A 28 -21.61 -9.97 12.86
CA ASP A 28 -22.22 -11.25 13.20
C ASP A 28 -22.60 -11.95 11.90
N CYS A 29 -21.85 -13.01 11.58
CA CYS A 29 -21.95 -13.69 10.30
C CYS A 29 -22.45 -15.12 10.45
N ARG A 30 -22.98 -15.67 9.35
CA ARG A 30 -23.23 -17.09 9.17
C ARG A 30 -22.59 -17.59 7.89
N ASP A 31 -21.95 -18.77 8.00
CA ASP A 31 -21.41 -19.47 6.83
C ASP A 31 -22.52 -20.20 6.02
N ALA A 32 -22.10 -20.94 4.99
CA ALA A 32 -23.04 -21.67 4.13
C ALA A 32 -23.79 -22.81 4.85
N ASP A 33 -23.26 -23.29 5.96
CA ASP A 33 -23.87 -24.34 6.80
C ASP A 33 -24.65 -23.73 7.98
N ASP A 34 -24.98 -22.43 7.95
CA ASP A 34 -25.67 -21.64 8.98
C ASP A 34 -24.94 -21.59 10.34
N ARG A 35 -23.65 -21.88 10.39
CA ARG A 35 -22.86 -21.75 11.62
C ARG A 35 -22.58 -20.27 11.86
N ARG A 36 -22.82 -19.83 13.10
CA ARG A 36 -22.55 -18.46 13.53
C ARG A 36 -21.05 -18.24 13.73
N ILE A 37 -20.55 -17.13 13.18
CA ILE A 37 -19.19 -16.62 13.31
C ILE A 37 -19.28 -15.17 13.79
N ALA A 38 -19.08 -14.96 15.10
CA ALA A 38 -19.21 -13.64 15.70
C ALA A 38 -18.34 -13.55 16.98
N PRO A 39 -17.69 -12.38 17.20
CA PRO A 39 -17.53 -11.30 16.24
C PRO A 39 -16.49 -11.63 15.17
N TYR A 40 -16.73 -11.18 13.92
CA TYR A 40 -15.72 -11.13 12.87
C TYR A 40 -15.28 -9.68 12.67
N TYR A 41 -14.04 -9.36 13.01
CA TYR A 41 -13.57 -7.97 12.93
C TYR A 41 -13.08 -7.64 11.53
N VAL A 42 -13.59 -6.53 10.99
CA VAL A 42 -13.21 -5.97 9.70
C VAL A 42 -12.62 -4.58 9.92
N LEU A 43 -11.44 -4.34 9.34
CA LEU A 43 -10.77 -3.05 9.33
C LEU A 43 -11.12 -2.34 8.02
N GLU A 44 -11.76 -1.19 8.14
CA GLU A 44 -12.21 -0.39 7.01
C GLU A 44 -11.20 0.73 6.75
N TYR A 45 -10.40 0.56 5.71
CA TYR A 45 -9.43 1.54 5.23
C TYR A 45 -9.78 2.01 3.82
N GLY A 46 -9.34 3.22 3.47
CA GLY A 46 -9.19 3.64 2.08
C GLY A 46 -8.10 2.84 1.37
N ASP A 47 -8.11 2.84 0.04
CA ASP A 47 -7.07 2.19 -0.74
C ASP A 47 -5.70 2.86 -0.53
N TRP A 48 -4.64 2.09 -0.73
CA TRP A 48 -3.26 2.54 -0.64
C TRP A 48 -2.56 2.45 -1.99
N ILE A 49 -1.48 3.24 -2.15
CA ILE A 49 -0.58 3.11 -3.30
C ILE A 49 0.79 2.62 -2.84
N SER A 50 1.54 2.01 -3.76
CA SER A 50 2.94 1.63 -3.59
C SER A 50 3.67 1.83 -4.91
N VAL A 51 4.72 2.68 -4.92
CA VAL A 51 5.43 3.12 -6.12
C VAL A 51 6.90 2.75 -6.03
N LEU A 52 7.39 1.92 -6.95
CA LEU A 52 8.82 1.82 -7.21
C LEU A 52 9.21 2.97 -8.15
N ALA A 53 10.01 3.91 -7.67
CA ALA A 53 10.46 5.05 -8.45
C ALA A 53 11.91 4.88 -8.88
N LEU A 54 12.21 5.16 -10.15
CA LEU A 54 13.54 5.07 -10.76
C LEU A 54 13.95 6.43 -11.32
N ASN A 55 15.19 6.86 -11.03
CA ASN A 55 15.78 8.01 -11.71
C ASN A 55 16.24 7.65 -13.14
N ALA A 56 16.73 8.63 -13.89
CA ALA A 56 17.21 8.45 -15.26
C ALA A 56 18.39 7.46 -15.40
N ASP A 57 19.16 7.24 -14.32
CA ASP A 57 20.26 6.29 -14.29
C ASP A 57 19.82 4.87 -13.92
N GLY A 58 18.51 4.66 -13.69
CA GLY A 58 17.94 3.35 -13.31
C GLY A 58 18.11 2.99 -11.83
N HIS A 59 18.55 3.94 -10.98
CA HIS A 59 18.60 3.72 -9.54
C HIS A 59 17.22 3.94 -8.91
N ALA A 60 16.91 3.13 -7.89
CA ALA A 60 15.67 3.25 -7.14
C ALA A 60 15.72 4.42 -6.14
N ILE A 61 14.65 5.21 -6.10
CA ILE A 61 14.37 6.18 -5.07
C ILE A 61 13.50 5.46 -4.04
N VAL A 62 14.00 5.36 -2.80
CA VAL A 62 13.33 4.67 -1.70
C VAL A 62 13.25 5.57 -0.48
N VAL A 63 12.32 5.26 0.39
CA VAL A 63 12.10 5.97 1.66
C VAL A 63 12.52 5.08 2.84
N GLU A 64 13.04 5.71 3.89
CA GLU A 64 13.35 5.05 5.15
C GLU A 64 12.63 5.78 6.27
N GLU A 65 11.85 5.05 7.07
CA GLU A 65 11.04 5.60 8.13
C GLU A 65 10.85 4.63 9.30
N TYR A 66 10.45 5.17 10.47
CA TYR A 66 10.08 4.36 11.63
C TYR A 66 8.64 3.87 11.53
N ARG A 67 8.44 2.57 11.50
CA ARG A 67 7.14 1.90 11.48
C ARG A 67 6.78 1.41 12.88
N HIS A 68 5.97 2.20 13.60
CA HIS A 68 5.65 1.96 15.01
C HIS A 68 5.02 0.58 15.26
N GLY A 69 4.12 0.13 14.41
CA GLY A 69 3.46 -1.17 14.55
C GLY A 69 4.43 -2.36 14.54
N ALA A 70 5.52 -2.27 13.78
CA ALA A 70 6.58 -3.27 13.73
C ALA A 70 7.73 -2.96 14.71
N GLY A 71 7.86 -1.72 15.20
CA GLY A 71 8.92 -1.26 16.10
C GLY A 71 10.29 -1.16 15.43
N ILE A 72 10.34 -0.94 14.12
CA ILE A 72 11.59 -0.90 13.33
C ILE A 72 11.68 0.36 12.47
N VAL A 73 12.91 0.77 12.14
CA VAL A 73 13.20 1.63 10.99
C VAL A 73 13.36 0.73 9.77
N ALA A 74 12.64 1.00 8.70
CA ALA A 74 12.64 0.15 7.51
C ALA A 74 12.69 0.97 6.23
N VAL A 75 13.35 0.40 5.23
CA VAL A 75 13.33 0.90 3.85
C VAL A 75 12.07 0.37 3.16
N GLY A 76 11.44 1.23 2.38
CA GLY A 76 10.24 0.93 1.60
C GLY A 76 10.22 1.61 0.24
N THR A 77 9.27 1.20 -0.58
CA THR A 77 8.84 1.97 -1.75
C THR A 77 8.03 3.17 -1.27
N ILE A 78 7.89 4.19 -2.10
CA ILE A 78 7.00 5.34 -1.85
C ILE A 78 5.57 4.83 -1.67
N GLY A 79 4.82 5.34 -0.70
CA GLY A 79 3.46 4.87 -0.52
C GLY A 79 2.66 5.55 0.57
N GLY A 80 1.38 5.72 0.31
CA GLY A 80 0.44 6.35 1.23
C GLY A 80 -1.01 6.00 0.94
N GLY A 81 -1.90 6.68 1.65
CA GLY A 81 -3.33 6.54 1.49
C GLY A 81 -3.85 7.36 0.31
N MET A 82 -4.84 6.81 -0.39
CA MET A 82 -5.58 7.58 -1.38
C MET A 82 -6.57 8.53 -0.70
N GLU A 83 -6.69 9.73 -1.24
CA GLU A 83 -7.74 10.67 -0.84
C GLU A 83 -9.11 10.27 -1.42
N SER A 84 -10.18 10.79 -0.80
CA SER A 84 -11.54 10.47 -1.25
C SER A 84 -11.82 10.97 -2.66
N GLY A 85 -12.07 10.06 -3.59
CA GLY A 85 -12.34 10.37 -5.00
C GLY A 85 -11.09 10.58 -5.85
N GLU A 86 -9.89 10.42 -5.30
CA GLU A 86 -8.62 10.50 -6.02
C GLU A 86 -8.43 9.28 -6.92
N ALA A 87 -7.92 9.48 -8.14
CA ALA A 87 -7.52 8.36 -8.98
C ALA A 87 -6.19 7.76 -8.48
N PRO A 88 -5.99 6.42 -8.53
CA PRO A 88 -4.78 5.78 -8.01
C PRO A 88 -3.47 6.33 -8.61
N ILE A 89 -3.47 6.71 -9.89
CA ILE A 89 -2.30 7.28 -10.55
C ILE A 89 -1.98 8.68 -10.05
N ASP A 90 -3.00 9.48 -9.71
CA ASP A 90 -2.82 10.83 -9.17
C ASP A 90 -2.27 10.74 -7.73
N ALA A 91 -2.77 9.80 -6.93
CA ALA A 91 -2.23 9.49 -5.60
C ALA A 91 -0.75 9.06 -5.69
N ALA A 92 -0.39 8.22 -6.65
CA ALA A 92 0.99 7.80 -6.86
C ALA A 92 1.92 8.98 -7.21
N ALA A 93 1.46 9.92 -8.04
CA ALA A 93 2.23 11.12 -8.37
C ALA A 93 2.35 12.09 -7.19
N ARG A 94 1.26 12.28 -6.42
CA ARG A 94 1.23 13.13 -5.23
C ARG A 94 2.18 12.62 -4.16
N GLU A 95 2.07 11.34 -3.75
CA GLU A 95 2.91 10.74 -2.72
C GLU A 95 4.40 10.74 -3.13
N LEU A 96 4.72 10.44 -4.40
CA LEU A 96 6.08 10.52 -4.90
C LEU A 96 6.66 11.93 -4.67
N ARG A 97 5.89 12.97 -4.96
CA ARG A 97 6.32 14.35 -4.79
C ARG A 97 6.42 14.75 -3.32
N GLU A 98 5.40 14.47 -2.52
CA GLU A 98 5.33 14.84 -1.09
C GLU A 98 6.43 14.16 -0.29
N GLU A 99 6.56 12.83 -0.40
CA GLU A 99 7.55 12.07 0.36
C GLU A 99 8.99 12.28 -0.09
N THR A 100 9.23 12.60 -1.38
CA THR A 100 10.59 12.58 -1.93
C THR A 100 11.04 13.88 -2.61
N GLY A 101 10.13 14.73 -3.02
CA GLY A 101 10.41 15.89 -3.86
C GLY A 101 10.67 15.53 -5.33
N TYR A 102 10.42 14.29 -5.77
CA TYR A 102 10.61 13.85 -7.15
C TYR A 102 9.30 13.86 -7.94
N GLU A 103 9.40 14.14 -9.23
CA GLU A 103 8.34 13.93 -10.23
C GLU A 103 8.79 12.93 -11.27
N ALA A 104 7.87 12.08 -11.73
CA ALA A 104 8.14 11.07 -12.74
C ALA A 104 7.92 11.60 -14.16
N GLY A 105 8.76 11.20 -15.09
CA GLY A 105 8.49 11.37 -16.52
C GLY A 105 7.39 10.44 -17.02
N GLU A 106 7.27 9.24 -16.42
CA GLU A 106 6.23 8.25 -16.73
C GLU A 106 5.83 7.51 -15.46
N ILE A 107 4.52 7.26 -15.27
CA ILE A 107 3.98 6.37 -14.23
C ILE A 107 3.21 5.24 -14.91
N VAL A 108 3.62 4.00 -14.64
CA VAL A 108 3.03 2.78 -15.20
C VAL A 108 2.29 2.01 -14.12
N GLU A 109 1.01 1.69 -14.36
CA GLU A 109 0.21 0.87 -13.44
C GLU A 109 0.61 -0.61 -13.55
N LEU A 110 0.89 -1.25 -12.42
CA LEU A 110 1.24 -2.66 -12.28
C LEU A 110 0.07 -3.52 -11.76
N GLY A 111 -1.13 -2.93 -11.67
CA GLY A 111 -2.34 -3.53 -11.13
C GLY A 111 -2.47 -3.39 -9.61
N SER A 112 -3.47 -4.04 -9.05
CA SER A 112 -3.78 -3.92 -7.61
C SER A 112 -4.01 -5.27 -6.93
N THR A 113 -3.79 -5.31 -5.61
CA THR A 113 -4.02 -6.49 -4.77
C THR A 113 -4.74 -6.09 -3.48
N TRP A 114 -5.38 -7.05 -2.81
CA TRP A 114 -5.89 -6.80 -1.47
C TRP A 114 -4.74 -6.56 -0.49
N ALA A 115 -4.86 -5.56 0.38
CA ALA A 115 -3.88 -5.31 1.44
C ALA A 115 -3.82 -6.49 2.41
N ASN A 116 -4.99 -6.94 2.88
CA ASN A 116 -5.18 -8.19 3.61
C ASN A 116 -6.62 -8.66 3.43
N PHE A 117 -6.87 -9.53 2.44
CA PHE A 117 -8.22 -10.01 2.13
C PHE A 117 -8.92 -10.75 3.28
N GLY A 118 -8.20 -11.12 4.33
CA GLY A 118 -8.76 -11.82 5.49
C GLY A 118 -9.66 -10.92 6.33
N ASN A 119 -9.34 -9.62 6.46
CA ASN A 119 -10.08 -8.72 7.32
C ASN A 119 -9.95 -7.22 7.00
N HIS A 120 -9.30 -6.85 5.90
CA HIS A 120 -9.26 -5.46 5.41
C HIS A 120 -10.20 -5.27 4.23
N THR A 121 -10.71 -4.05 4.07
CA THR A 121 -11.60 -3.69 2.95
C THR A 121 -10.85 -3.05 1.79
N ASN A 122 -9.57 -2.70 1.97
CA ASN A 122 -8.82 -1.91 1.03
C ASN A 122 -7.89 -2.73 0.13
N ARG A 123 -7.54 -2.12 -0.99
CA ARG A 123 -6.52 -2.60 -1.93
C ARG A 123 -5.24 -1.79 -1.82
N VAL A 124 -4.17 -2.35 -2.36
CA VAL A 124 -2.92 -1.65 -2.67
C VAL A 124 -2.79 -1.59 -4.19
N HIS A 125 -2.64 -0.38 -4.73
CA HIS A 125 -2.37 -0.14 -6.15
C HIS A 125 -0.86 -0.01 -6.34
N HIS A 126 -0.31 -0.77 -7.28
CA HIS A 126 1.13 -0.87 -7.51
C HIS A 126 1.53 -0.10 -8.75
N PHE A 127 2.62 0.66 -8.68
CA PHE A 127 3.12 1.50 -9.77
C PHE A 127 4.63 1.38 -9.94
N LEU A 128 5.09 1.60 -11.18
CA LEU A 128 6.47 1.90 -11.53
C LEU A 128 6.52 3.35 -12.05
N ALA A 129 7.31 4.19 -11.40
CA ALA A 129 7.60 5.54 -11.86
C ALA A 129 9.00 5.56 -12.49
N ARG A 130 9.14 6.16 -13.68
CA ARG A 130 10.39 6.21 -14.44
C ARG A 130 10.81 7.64 -14.72
N ASP A 131 12.11 7.80 -15.00
CA ASP A 131 12.72 9.09 -15.34
C ASP A 131 12.40 10.16 -14.27
N CYS A 132 12.45 9.74 -13.01
CA CYS A 132 12.16 10.61 -11.89
C CYS A 132 13.27 11.65 -11.72
N VAL A 133 12.88 12.93 -11.59
CA VAL A 133 13.78 14.04 -11.34
C VAL A 133 13.35 14.78 -10.08
N ARG A 134 14.32 15.22 -9.27
CA ARG A 134 14.02 16.02 -8.08
C ARG A 134 13.67 17.43 -8.49
N VAL A 135 12.48 17.89 -8.11
CA VAL A 135 11.94 19.21 -8.48
C VAL A 135 11.65 20.10 -7.27
N ALA A 136 11.53 19.50 -6.08
CA ALA A 136 11.18 20.21 -4.85
C ALA A 136 11.88 19.61 -3.61
N GLU A 137 11.72 20.25 -2.47
CA GLU A 137 11.93 19.62 -1.16
C GLU A 137 10.70 18.76 -0.81
N GLN A 138 10.85 17.86 0.19
CA GLN A 138 9.75 17.07 0.74
C GLN A 138 8.66 17.95 1.36
N GLU A 139 7.41 17.56 1.24
CA GLU A 139 6.25 18.19 1.86
C GLU A 139 5.55 17.21 2.79
N LEU A 140 6.23 16.87 3.90
CA LEU A 140 5.78 15.84 4.85
C LEU A 140 4.73 16.38 5.83
N ASP A 141 3.85 15.51 6.29
CA ASP A 141 2.93 15.78 7.39
C ASP A 141 3.69 15.92 8.74
N ASP A 142 3.10 16.63 9.71
CA ASP A 142 3.71 16.88 11.03
C ASP A 142 4.10 15.59 11.79
N SER A 143 3.50 14.45 11.45
CA SER A 143 3.76 13.14 12.06
C SER A 143 4.75 12.27 11.29
N GLU A 144 5.25 12.74 10.16
CA GLU A 144 6.15 11.99 9.27
C GLU A 144 7.59 12.41 9.45
N ALA A 145 8.47 11.42 9.46
CA ALA A 145 9.92 11.59 9.48
C ALA A 145 10.53 10.59 8.50
N ILE A 146 10.69 11.01 7.26
CA ILE A 146 11.09 10.19 6.11
C ILE A 146 12.45 10.65 5.58
N ALA A 147 13.40 9.71 5.51
CA ALA A 147 14.67 9.91 4.79
C ALA A 147 14.57 9.32 3.38
N VAL A 148 15.06 10.05 2.38
CA VAL A 148 15.09 9.61 0.99
C VAL A 148 16.46 9.11 0.61
N HIS A 149 16.54 7.93 0.00
CA HIS A 149 17.77 7.34 -0.49
C HIS A 149 17.65 6.99 -1.98
N VAL A 150 18.78 7.11 -2.70
CA VAL A 150 18.90 6.63 -4.08
C VAL A 150 19.86 5.44 -4.05
N VAL A 151 19.35 4.26 -4.42
CA VAL A 151 20.06 2.99 -4.27
C VAL A 151 20.05 2.17 -5.55
N SER A 152 20.95 1.19 -5.68
CA SER A 152 20.89 0.21 -6.77
C SER A 152 19.62 -0.63 -6.66
N LEU A 153 19.07 -1.05 -7.81
CA LEU A 153 18.01 -2.06 -7.85
C LEU A 153 18.50 -3.44 -7.40
N ASP A 154 19.81 -3.71 -7.55
CA ASP A 154 20.39 -5.02 -7.23
C ASP A 154 20.23 -5.32 -5.74
N GLY A 155 19.53 -6.41 -5.43
CA GLY A 155 19.28 -6.85 -4.06
C GLY A 155 18.26 -6.03 -3.28
N LEU A 156 17.69 -4.95 -3.84
CA LEU A 156 16.73 -4.10 -3.14
C LEU A 156 15.53 -4.90 -2.58
N GLY A 157 15.02 -5.85 -3.36
CA GLY A 157 13.86 -6.68 -2.95
C GLY A 157 14.06 -7.40 -1.62
N ASP A 158 15.29 -7.81 -1.29
CA ASP A 158 15.62 -8.50 -0.04
C ASP A 158 15.62 -7.56 1.19
N HIS A 159 15.71 -6.25 0.96
CA HIS A 159 15.72 -5.22 2.01
C HIS A 159 14.32 -4.63 2.29
N LEU A 160 13.33 -4.90 1.43
CA LEU A 160 11.96 -4.43 1.60
C LEU A 160 11.24 -5.31 2.63
N ALA A 161 10.96 -4.77 3.80
CA ALA A 161 10.34 -5.53 4.89
C ALA A 161 8.82 -5.76 4.70
N GLN A 162 8.14 -4.86 3.97
CA GLN A 162 6.70 -4.89 3.78
C GLN A 162 6.33 -5.72 2.54
N SER A 163 5.36 -6.63 2.68
CA SER A 163 4.98 -7.57 1.61
C SER A 163 4.51 -6.89 0.32
N TYR A 164 3.73 -5.82 0.40
CA TYR A 164 3.27 -5.13 -0.81
C TYR A 164 4.38 -4.27 -1.44
N HIS A 165 5.40 -3.80 -0.69
CA HIS A 165 6.61 -3.19 -1.27
C HIS A 165 7.41 -4.21 -2.08
N GLN A 166 7.61 -5.42 -1.53
CA GLN A 166 8.23 -6.52 -2.26
C GLN A 166 7.46 -6.87 -3.53
N LEU A 167 6.11 -6.96 -3.41
CA LEU A 167 5.27 -7.27 -4.57
C LEU A 167 5.35 -6.17 -5.64
N THR A 168 5.38 -4.90 -5.27
CA THR A 168 5.59 -3.78 -6.20
C THR A 168 6.92 -3.93 -6.93
N TRP A 169 7.99 -4.23 -6.17
CA TRP A 169 9.31 -4.46 -6.73
C TRP A 169 9.30 -5.64 -7.73
N TYR A 170 8.75 -6.81 -7.36
CA TYR A 170 8.67 -7.97 -8.26
C TYR A 170 7.90 -7.67 -9.54
N LYS A 171 6.76 -7.01 -9.45
CA LYS A 171 5.96 -6.62 -10.62
C LYS A 171 6.70 -5.64 -11.54
N ALA A 172 7.43 -4.70 -10.96
CA ALA A 172 8.24 -3.76 -11.72
C ALA A 172 9.41 -4.46 -12.42
N MET A 173 10.12 -5.36 -11.72
CA MET A 173 11.22 -6.15 -12.32
C MET A 173 10.74 -7.01 -13.47
N GLU A 174 9.59 -7.67 -13.36
CA GLU A 174 8.99 -8.43 -14.48
C GLU A 174 8.76 -7.55 -15.73
N LEU A 175 8.43 -6.27 -15.54
CA LEU A 175 8.23 -5.33 -16.64
C LEU A 175 9.56 -4.79 -17.20
N LEU A 176 10.58 -4.59 -16.34
CA LEU A 176 11.89 -4.07 -16.72
C LEU A 176 12.76 -5.11 -17.45
N ASP A 177 12.56 -6.40 -17.17
CA ASP A 177 13.28 -7.52 -17.80
C ASP A 177 12.74 -7.90 -19.19
N ARG A 178 11.65 -7.28 -19.66
CA ARG A 178 11.03 -7.49 -20.97
C ARG A 178 11.56 -6.51 -22.02
#